data_235924424925970efad0a969683f80fc
#
_entry.id   235924424925970efad0a969683f80fc
#
_cell.length_a   1.000
_cell.length_b   1.000
_cell.length_c   1.000
_cell.angle_alpha   90.00
_cell.angle_beta   90.00
_cell.angle_gamma   90.00
#
_symmetry.space_group_name_H-M   'P 1'
#
loop_
_entity.id
_entity.type
_entity.pdbx_description
1 polymer ?
#
loop_
_entity_poly.entity_id
_entity_poly.type
_entity_poly.pdbx_seq_one_letter_code
_entity_poly.pdbx_strand_id
1 'polypeptide(L)'
;MRRILISTLLLLSVWITHANNKKSGVKEREIWVSTLTKIADPVVTNLANGTLRANMPQEGLDKRRLFSSHLEAVGRTICGIAPWLELGEDDTPEGKLRGKYIKLVIKGLANAVNPESPDYLDFHPPSQPLVDAAFLAQGLLRAPQQIWRHLDEVTKERMIIELKRSRRIKPFQNNWLLFASMIEAALLEFTGECDMERLLTGVYAFRDKWYKGDATYGDGPNYHADYYNSFVIHPMLTDVIYYISKHKLGDIEKFVP
;
A
#
# COMPACT_ATOMS: atom_id res chain seq x y z
N MET A 1 49.45 30.59 -8.27
CA MET A 1 48.32 31.31 -7.65
C MET A 1 46.95 31.13 -8.38
N ARG A 2 46.88 31.22 -9.72
CA ARG A 2 45.61 31.05 -10.46
C ARG A 2 44.90 29.70 -10.28
N ARG A 3 45.64 28.58 -10.20
CA ARG A 3 45.11 27.23 -10.04
C ARG A 3 44.55 26.96 -8.64
N ILE A 4 45.11 27.56 -7.61
CA ILE A 4 44.63 27.44 -6.22
C ILE A 4 43.32 28.21 -6.02
N LEU A 5 43.16 29.38 -6.65
CA LEU A 5 41.93 30.16 -6.61
C LEU A 5 40.72 29.43 -7.25
N ILE A 6 40.96 28.73 -8.38
CA ILE A 6 39.89 27.98 -9.07
C ILE A 6 39.46 26.77 -8.25
N SER A 7 40.38 26.06 -7.60
CA SER A 7 40.05 24.95 -6.72
C SER A 7 39.27 25.38 -5.46
N THR A 8 39.62 26.54 -4.90
CA THR A 8 38.93 27.08 -3.74
C THR A 8 37.50 27.57 -4.07
N LEU A 9 37.30 28.16 -5.26
CA LEU A 9 35.97 28.54 -5.75
C LEU A 9 35.07 27.32 -6.03
N LEU A 10 35.64 26.24 -6.60
CA LEU A 10 34.89 24.98 -6.84
C LEU A 10 34.48 24.32 -5.50
N LEU A 11 35.34 24.30 -4.50
CA LEU A 11 35.03 23.78 -3.18
C LEU A 11 33.94 24.62 -2.47
N LEU A 12 33.99 25.94 -2.55
CA LEU A 12 32.98 26.83 -2.00
C LEU A 12 31.61 26.65 -2.70
N SER A 13 31.60 26.44 -4.02
CA SER A 13 30.36 26.19 -4.75
C SER A 13 29.70 24.87 -4.36
N VAL A 14 30.47 23.82 -4.10
CA VAL A 14 29.95 22.51 -3.62
C VAL A 14 29.37 22.64 -2.21
N TRP A 15 29.97 23.44 -1.33
CA TRP A 15 29.43 23.68 0.03
C TRP A 15 28.13 24.48 0.01
N ILE A 16 28.03 25.48 -0.86
CA ILE A 16 26.82 26.29 -1.01
C ILE A 16 25.65 25.46 -1.55
N THR A 17 25.89 24.55 -2.51
CA THR A 17 24.87 23.66 -3.04
C THR A 17 24.39 22.63 -2.00
N HIS A 18 25.28 22.09 -1.16
CA HIS A 18 24.91 21.20 -0.06
C HIS A 18 24.11 21.91 1.06
N ALA A 19 24.47 23.13 1.38
CA ALA A 19 23.75 23.93 2.40
C ALA A 19 22.35 24.34 1.94
N ASN A 20 22.18 24.65 0.67
CA ASN A 20 20.85 24.96 0.10
C ASN A 20 19.96 23.70 -0.03
N ASN A 21 20.52 22.52 -0.31
CA ASN A 21 19.75 21.29 -0.38
C ASN A 21 19.14 20.87 0.98
N LYS A 22 19.80 21.14 2.12
CA LYS A 22 19.23 20.85 3.45
C LYS A 22 17.99 21.70 3.76
N LYS A 23 17.96 22.96 3.34
CA LYS A 23 16.79 23.84 3.51
C LYS A 23 15.67 23.53 2.51
N SER A 24 16.00 23.05 1.32
CA SER A 24 15.05 22.58 0.31
C SER A 24 14.31 21.35 0.81
N GLY A 25 15.00 20.33 1.32
CA GLY A 25 14.38 19.08 1.78
C GLY A 25 13.34 19.25 2.89
N VAL A 26 13.49 20.23 3.78
CA VAL A 26 12.50 20.52 4.83
C VAL A 26 11.20 21.06 4.22
N LYS A 27 11.29 22.03 3.32
CA LYS A 27 10.12 22.59 2.63
C LYS A 27 9.41 21.55 1.74
N GLU A 28 10.18 20.74 1.05
CA GLU A 28 9.65 19.62 0.26
C GLU A 28 8.92 18.63 1.16
N ARG A 29 9.47 18.29 2.32
CA ARG A 29 8.81 17.43 3.30
C ARG A 29 7.48 18.00 3.77
N GLU A 30 7.42 19.29 4.07
CA GLU A 30 6.19 19.98 4.46
C GLU A 30 5.13 19.90 3.35
N ILE A 31 5.52 20.11 2.08
CA ILE A 31 4.62 19.99 0.93
C ILE A 31 4.10 18.55 0.80
N TRP A 32 4.97 17.56 0.91
CA TRP A 32 4.58 16.15 0.84
C TRP A 32 3.59 15.78 1.95
N VAL A 33 3.87 16.14 3.20
CA VAL A 33 3.00 15.86 4.34
C VAL A 33 1.66 16.58 4.19
N SER A 34 1.67 17.86 3.78
CA SER A 34 0.45 18.62 3.51
C SER A 34 -0.40 17.99 2.39
N THR A 35 0.24 17.54 1.31
CA THR A 35 -0.46 16.86 0.21
C THR A 35 -1.04 15.52 0.65
N LEU A 36 -0.24 14.71 1.36
CA LEU A 36 -0.68 13.43 1.91
C LEU A 36 -1.92 13.61 2.80
N THR A 37 -1.87 14.55 3.74
CA THR A 37 -2.99 14.79 4.65
C THR A 37 -4.22 15.32 3.93
N LYS A 38 -4.06 16.21 2.95
CA LYS A 38 -5.16 16.72 2.13
C LYS A 38 -5.90 15.59 1.38
N ILE A 39 -5.17 14.57 0.92
CA ILE A 39 -5.75 13.41 0.22
C ILE A 39 -6.38 12.44 1.24
N ALA A 40 -5.69 12.15 2.34
CA ALA A 40 -6.09 11.12 3.28
C ALA A 40 -7.22 11.55 4.23
N ASP A 41 -7.23 12.81 4.66
CA ASP A 41 -8.14 13.30 5.70
C ASP A 41 -9.62 13.05 5.40
N PRO A 42 -10.16 13.36 4.21
CA PRO A 42 -11.56 13.11 3.91
C PRO A 42 -11.94 11.62 3.97
N VAL A 43 -11.04 10.73 3.64
CA VAL A 43 -11.28 9.28 3.69
C VAL A 43 -11.22 8.76 5.12
N VAL A 44 -10.08 8.97 5.79
CA VAL A 44 -9.86 8.35 7.11
C VAL A 44 -10.71 8.98 8.21
N THR A 45 -10.97 10.29 8.14
CA THR A 45 -11.83 10.98 9.13
C THR A 45 -13.29 10.53 8.99
N ASN A 46 -13.81 10.45 7.77
CA ASN A 46 -15.17 9.99 7.56
C ASN A 46 -15.33 8.51 7.93
N LEU A 47 -14.38 7.65 7.56
CA LEU A 47 -14.41 6.24 7.94
C LEU A 47 -14.39 6.06 9.47
N ALA A 48 -13.54 6.82 10.18
CA ALA A 48 -13.48 6.79 11.64
C ALA A 48 -14.77 7.27 12.31
N ASN A 49 -15.54 8.13 11.65
CA ASN A 49 -16.80 8.67 12.15
C ASN A 49 -18.04 7.88 11.70
N GLY A 50 -17.89 6.87 10.87
CA GLY A 50 -19.02 6.12 10.31
C GLY A 50 -19.85 6.95 9.30
N THR A 51 -19.21 7.84 8.57
CA THR A 51 -19.85 8.79 7.64
C THR A 51 -19.26 8.75 6.23
N LEU A 52 -18.38 7.78 5.94
CA LEU A 52 -17.72 7.70 4.64
C LEU A 52 -18.73 7.49 3.50
N ARG A 53 -19.64 6.51 3.65
CA ARG A 53 -20.67 6.25 2.64
C ARG A 53 -21.62 7.41 2.43
N ALA A 54 -21.91 8.16 3.50
CA ALA A 54 -22.79 9.31 3.42
C ALA A 54 -22.14 10.52 2.73
N ASN A 55 -20.84 10.71 2.91
CA ASN A 55 -20.14 11.92 2.51
C ASN A 55 -19.25 11.76 1.27
N MET A 56 -18.89 10.52 0.90
CA MET A 56 -18.06 10.27 -0.29
C MET A 56 -18.95 10.22 -1.54
N PRO A 57 -18.78 11.16 -2.49
CA PRO A 57 -19.48 11.09 -3.76
C PRO A 57 -19.06 9.86 -4.55
N GLN A 58 -20.03 9.16 -5.10
CA GLN A 58 -19.79 8.04 -6.01
C GLN A 58 -20.01 8.50 -7.42
N GLU A 59 -18.93 8.79 -8.12
CA GLU A 59 -18.93 9.20 -9.51
C GLU A 59 -18.30 8.11 -10.37
N GLY A 60 -18.91 7.83 -11.51
CA GLY A 60 -18.35 6.88 -12.45
C GLY A 60 -19.35 6.51 -13.55
N LEU A 61 -18.81 6.28 -14.74
CA LEU A 61 -19.59 5.86 -15.92
C LEU A 61 -20.10 4.42 -15.76
N ASP A 62 -19.33 3.56 -15.07
CA ASP A 62 -19.70 2.17 -14.85
C ASP A 62 -20.31 1.97 -13.46
N LYS A 63 -21.63 1.99 -13.40
CA LYS A 63 -22.38 1.76 -12.15
C LYS A 63 -22.08 0.42 -11.47
N ARG A 64 -21.54 -0.56 -12.22
CA ARG A 64 -21.15 -1.87 -11.67
C ARG A 64 -19.94 -1.79 -10.74
N ARG A 65 -19.20 -0.69 -10.74
CA ARG A 65 -18.03 -0.46 -9.87
C ARG A 65 -18.34 0.37 -8.63
N LEU A 66 -19.50 1.00 -8.57
CA LEU A 66 -19.84 1.91 -7.48
C LEU A 66 -19.85 1.21 -6.12
N PHE A 67 -20.24 -0.08 -6.06
CA PHE A 67 -20.26 -0.84 -4.81
C PHE A 67 -18.86 -1.00 -4.15
N SER A 68 -17.78 -1.04 -4.94
CA SER A 68 -16.41 -1.19 -4.44
C SER A 68 -15.68 0.15 -4.21
N SER A 69 -16.27 1.28 -4.59
CA SER A 69 -15.62 2.60 -4.53
C SER A 69 -15.10 2.96 -3.14
N HIS A 70 -15.85 2.59 -2.09
CA HIS A 70 -15.43 2.86 -0.71
C HIS A 70 -14.26 2.00 -0.29
N LEU A 71 -14.26 0.70 -0.64
CA LEU A 71 -13.12 -0.19 -0.38
C LEU A 71 -11.88 0.27 -1.16
N GLU A 72 -12.06 0.71 -2.42
CA GLU A 72 -10.97 1.27 -3.24
C GLU A 72 -10.38 2.52 -2.59
N ALA A 73 -11.22 3.49 -2.20
CA ALA A 73 -10.78 4.71 -1.54
C ALA A 73 -10.00 4.41 -0.26
N VAL A 74 -10.53 3.55 0.60
CA VAL A 74 -9.91 3.18 1.88
C VAL A 74 -8.62 2.39 1.65
N GLY A 75 -8.65 1.34 0.84
CA GLY A 75 -7.50 0.48 0.59
C GLY A 75 -6.30 1.24 0.02
N ARG A 76 -6.53 2.04 -1.03
CA ARG A 76 -5.46 2.85 -1.66
C ARG A 76 -4.96 3.96 -0.74
N THR A 77 -5.85 4.62 0.00
CA THR A 77 -5.44 5.66 0.96
C THR A 77 -4.56 5.07 2.06
N ILE A 78 -5.00 3.98 2.70
CA ILE A 78 -4.22 3.34 3.77
C ILE A 78 -2.90 2.82 3.23
N CYS A 79 -2.88 2.16 2.07
CA CYS A 79 -1.64 1.70 1.43
C CYS A 79 -0.65 2.85 1.19
N GLY A 80 -1.14 3.98 0.72
CA GLY A 80 -0.31 5.15 0.42
C GLY A 80 0.28 5.83 1.66
N ILE A 81 -0.48 5.89 2.77
CA ILE A 81 -0.02 6.55 4.00
C ILE A 81 0.66 5.59 5.00
N ALA A 82 0.53 4.28 4.83
CA ALA A 82 1.03 3.28 5.77
C ALA A 82 2.53 3.44 6.11
N PRO A 83 3.45 3.64 5.15
CA PRO A 83 4.87 3.84 5.47
C PRO A 83 5.12 5.08 6.33
N TRP A 84 4.31 6.11 6.17
CA TRP A 84 4.39 7.31 7.01
C TRP A 84 3.84 7.06 8.40
N LEU A 85 2.73 6.33 8.52
CA LEU A 85 2.14 5.95 9.81
C LEU A 85 3.06 5.04 10.61
N GLU A 86 3.78 4.12 9.95
CA GLU A 86 4.68 3.18 10.61
C GLU A 86 5.86 3.86 11.35
N LEU A 87 6.17 5.11 11.01
CA LEU A 87 7.15 5.92 11.77
C LEU A 87 6.69 6.23 13.20
N GLY A 88 5.40 6.09 13.51
CA GLY A 88 4.85 6.31 14.84
C GLY A 88 4.69 7.77 15.26
N GLU A 89 4.10 7.97 16.44
CA GLU A 89 3.98 9.29 17.07
C GLU A 89 5.32 9.70 17.69
N ASP A 90 5.69 10.98 17.57
CA ASP A 90 6.81 11.61 18.25
C ASP A 90 6.48 13.06 18.64
N ASP A 91 7.40 13.76 19.33
CA ASP A 91 7.18 15.11 19.83
C ASP A 91 7.18 16.20 18.75
N THR A 92 7.56 15.89 17.52
CA THR A 92 7.51 16.84 16.42
C THR A 92 6.07 17.16 16.01
N PRO A 93 5.81 18.31 15.37
CA PRO A 93 4.49 18.61 14.80
C PRO A 93 4.00 17.53 13.82
N GLU A 94 4.90 17.00 12.99
CA GLU A 94 4.60 15.91 12.07
C GLU A 94 4.30 14.59 12.81
N GLY A 95 5.06 14.26 13.86
CA GLY A 95 4.84 13.06 14.68
C GLY A 95 3.51 13.07 15.40
N LYS A 96 3.12 14.21 15.98
CA LYS A 96 1.79 14.41 16.60
C LYS A 96 0.66 14.27 15.57
N LEU A 97 0.87 14.77 14.36
CA LEU A 97 -0.06 14.60 13.25
C LEU A 97 -0.20 13.12 12.87
N ARG A 98 0.91 12.38 12.76
CA ARG A 98 0.89 10.90 12.54
C ARG A 98 0.09 10.19 13.63
N GLY A 99 0.32 10.50 14.89
CA GLY A 99 -0.41 9.93 16.01
C GLY A 99 -1.93 10.13 15.90
N LYS A 100 -2.37 11.32 15.45
CA LYS A 100 -3.78 11.57 15.12
C LYS A 100 -4.28 10.60 14.04
N TYR A 101 -3.54 10.47 12.92
CA TYR A 101 -3.95 9.63 11.79
C TYR A 101 -3.92 8.14 12.13
N ILE A 102 -2.96 7.68 12.94
CA ILE A 102 -2.92 6.30 13.45
C ILE A 102 -4.24 5.98 14.17
N LYS A 103 -4.66 6.83 15.11
CA LYS A 103 -5.91 6.66 15.86
C LYS A 103 -7.15 6.66 14.95
N LEU A 104 -7.18 7.55 13.95
CA LEU A 104 -8.27 7.60 12.97
C LEU A 104 -8.32 6.32 12.12
N VAL A 105 -7.18 5.84 11.63
CA VAL A 105 -7.12 4.62 10.80
C VAL A 105 -7.53 3.39 11.61
N ILE A 106 -7.06 3.25 12.84
CA ILE A 106 -7.46 2.12 13.72
C ILE A 106 -8.98 2.12 13.94
N LYS A 107 -9.56 3.26 14.34
CA LYS A 107 -11.00 3.39 14.51
C LYS A 107 -11.78 3.17 13.22
N GLY A 108 -11.25 3.69 12.09
CA GLY A 108 -11.84 3.52 10.77
C GLY A 108 -11.86 2.07 10.31
N LEU A 109 -10.77 1.33 10.53
CA LEU A 109 -10.71 -0.09 10.19
C LEU A 109 -11.69 -0.93 11.00
N ALA A 110 -11.94 -0.60 12.26
CA ALA A 110 -12.97 -1.25 13.05
C ALA A 110 -14.38 -1.03 12.42
N ASN A 111 -14.69 0.18 11.95
CA ASN A 111 -15.92 0.45 11.21
C ASN A 111 -15.96 -0.29 9.86
N ALA A 112 -14.85 -0.33 9.14
CA ALA A 112 -14.73 -0.92 7.81
C ALA A 112 -15.10 -2.41 7.75
N VAL A 113 -14.83 -3.14 8.82
CA VAL A 113 -15.08 -4.60 8.91
C VAL A 113 -16.21 -4.97 9.89
N ASN A 114 -16.89 -3.99 10.48
CA ASN A 114 -18.02 -4.24 11.35
C ASN A 114 -19.33 -4.31 10.54
N PRO A 115 -20.01 -5.47 10.45
CA PRO A 115 -21.27 -5.58 9.70
C PRO A 115 -22.40 -4.64 10.17
N GLU A 116 -22.34 -4.19 11.44
CA GLU A 116 -23.30 -3.23 12.00
C GLU A 116 -22.95 -1.76 11.68
N SER A 117 -21.77 -1.52 11.09
CA SER A 117 -21.36 -0.17 10.75
C SER A 117 -22.02 0.33 9.45
N PRO A 118 -22.46 1.59 9.38
CA PRO A 118 -22.91 2.17 8.13
C PRO A 118 -21.80 2.22 7.06
N ASP A 119 -20.52 2.16 7.48
CA ASP A 119 -19.37 2.18 6.60
C ASP A 119 -18.71 0.79 6.41
N TYR A 120 -19.46 -0.29 6.73
CA TYR A 120 -18.99 -1.64 6.41
C TYR A 120 -18.64 -1.75 4.92
N LEU A 121 -17.41 -2.16 4.62
CA LEU A 121 -16.91 -2.23 3.25
C LEU A 121 -17.28 -3.55 2.58
N ASP A 122 -17.47 -3.50 1.26
CA ASP A 122 -17.88 -4.66 0.50
C ASP A 122 -16.70 -5.38 -0.13
N PHE A 123 -16.34 -6.54 0.43
CA PHE A 123 -15.27 -7.43 -0.05
C PHE A 123 -15.80 -8.55 -0.96
N HIS A 124 -17.08 -8.49 -1.35
CA HIS A 124 -17.72 -9.57 -2.11
C HIS A 124 -17.51 -9.43 -3.63
N PRO A 125 -17.65 -10.53 -4.39
CA PRO A 125 -17.72 -10.45 -5.85
C PRO A 125 -18.78 -9.44 -6.32
N PRO A 126 -18.62 -8.87 -7.53
CA PRO A 126 -17.69 -9.29 -8.58
C PRO A 126 -16.25 -8.80 -8.41
N SER A 127 -15.46 -8.80 -9.43
CA SER A 127 -13.98 -8.86 -9.45
C SER A 127 -13.23 -7.75 -8.70
N GLN A 128 -13.68 -6.49 -8.75
CA GLN A 128 -12.92 -5.31 -8.27
C GLN A 128 -12.47 -5.40 -6.80
N PRO A 129 -13.26 -5.93 -5.84
CA PRO A 129 -12.82 -6.05 -4.45
C PRO A 129 -11.51 -6.83 -4.23
N LEU A 130 -11.10 -7.70 -5.15
CA LEU A 130 -9.79 -8.34 -5.08
C LEU A 130 -8.65 -7.32 -5.14
N VAL A 131 -8.76 -6.35 -6.05
CA VAL A 131 -7.78 -5.28 -6.24
C VAL A 131 -7.72 -4.42 -4.98
N ASP A 132 -8.87 -3.98 -4.52
CA ASP A 132 -9.00 -2.99 -3.46
C ASP A 132 -8.61 -3.57 -2.09
N ALA A 133 -9.00 -4.84 -1.83
CA ALA A 133 -8.56 -5.59 -0.67
C ALA A 133 -7.04 -5.86 -0.68
N ALA A 134 -6.42 -6.03 -1.84
CA ALA A 134 -4.98 -6.20 -1.94
C ALA A 134 -4.22 -4.93 -1.55
N PHE A 135 -4.69 -3.75 -1.94
CA PHE A 135 -4.11 -2.49 -1.48
C PHE A 135 -4.29 -2.31 0.03
N LEU A 136 -5.46 -2.65 0.58
CA LEU A 136 -5.66 -2.62 2.02
C LEU A 136 -4.71 -3.58 2.74
N ALA A 137 -4.58 -4.82 2.28
CA ALA A 137 -3.66 -5.82 2.80
C ALA A 137 -2.20 -5.33 2.77
N GLN A 138 -1.78 -4.73 1.65
CA GLN A 138 -0.45 -4.12 1.51
C GLN A 138 -0.23 -2.98 2.52
N GLY A 139 -1.23 -2.14 2.74
CA GLY A 139 -1.19 -1.08 3.75
C GLY A 139 -1.01 -1.64 5.17
N LEU A 140 -1.74 -2.69 5.52
CA LEU A 140 -1.60 -3.37 6.81
C LEU A 140 -0.20 -4.00 7.00
N LEU A 141 0.33 -4.61 5.94
CA LEU A 141 1.68 -5.18 5.93
C LEU A 141 2.78 -4.11 6.06
N ARG A 142 2.55 -2.88 5.56
CA ARG A 142 3.49 -1.76 5.61
C ARG A 142 3.42 -0.95 6.92
N ALA A 143 2.36 -1.14 7.71
CA ALA A 143 2.23 -0.52 9.03
C ALA A 143 1.87 -1.56 10.11
N PRO A 144 2.66 -2.65 10.26
CA PRO A 144 2.32 -3.74 11.17
C PRO A 144 2.41 -3.31 12.63
N GLN A 145 3.36 -2.46 13.02
CA GLN A 145 3.53 -2.04 14.41
C GLN A 145 2.51 -0.97 14.81
N GLN A 146 2.27 0.01 13.93
CA GLN A 146 1.43 1.16 14.27
C GLN A 146 -0.06 0.92 13.97
N ILE A 147 -0.40 0.02 13.07
CA ILE A 147 -1.79 -0.25 12.71
C ILE A 147 -2.20 -1.66 13.13
N TRP A 148 -1.67 -2.71 12.48
CA TRP A 148 -2.16 -4.07 12.72
C TRP A 148 -2.11 -4.47 14.21
N ARG A 149 -0.98 -4.22 14.86
CA ARG A 149 -0.77 -4.59 16.27
C ARG A 149 -1.76 -3.91 17.22
N HIS A 150 -2.22 -2.70 16.88
CA HIS A 150 -3.12 -1.91 17.72
C HIS A 150 -4.62 -2.12 17.41
N LEU A 151 -4.96 -2.91 16.40
CA LEU A 151 -6.35 -3.35 16.21
C LEU A 151 -6.76 -4.27 17.37
N ASP A 152 -8.01 -4.16 17.82
CA ASP A 152 -8.59 -5.12 18.75
C ASP A 152 -8.80 -6.47 18.05
N GLU A 153 -8.92 -7.55 18.84
CA GLU A 153 -8.99 -8.90 18.32
C GLU A 153 -10.23 -9.14 17.44
N VAL A 154 -11.37 -8.54 17.77
CA VAL A 154 -12.58 -8.64 16.96
C VAL A 154 -12.38 -8.00 15.58
N THR A 155 -11.72 -6.85 15.55
CA THR A 155 -11.38 -6.18 14.29
C THR A 155 -10.41 -6.99 13.45
N LYS A 156 -9.38 -7.59 14.08
CA LYS A 156 -8.43 -8.50 13.41
C LYS A 156 -9.14 -9.72 12.82
N GLU A 157 -9.96 -10.39 13.61
CA GLU A 157 -10.71 -11.57 13.16
C GLU A 157 -11.61 -11.25 11.98
N ARG A 158 -12.36 -10.16 12.05
CA ARG A 158 -13.23 -9.68 10.96
C ARG A 158 -12.42 -9.34 9.71
N MET A 159 -11.29 -8.65 9.86
CA MET A 159 -10.39 -8.33 8.74
C MET A 159 -9.89 -9.61 8.04
N ILE A 160 -9.46 -10.62 8.80
CA ILE A 160 -9.04 -11.92 8.25
C ILE A 160 -10.18 -12.59 7.50
N ILE A 161 -11.39 -12.56 8.02
CA ILE A 161 -12.58 -13.11 7.34
C ILE A 161 -12.80 -12.40 6.01
N GLU A 162 -12.76 -11.07 6.00
CA GLU A 162 -12.98 -10.27 4.78
C GLU A 162 -11.88 -10.52 3.74
N LEU A 163 -10.61 -10.56 4.14
CA LEU A 163 -9.50 -10.89 3.24
C LEU A 163 -9.67 -12.30 2.64
N LYS A 164 -10.05 -13.29 3.45
CA LYS A 164 -10.34 -14.65 2.97
C LYS A 164 -11.52 -14.72 1.99
N ARG A 165 -12.49 -13.81 2.08
CA ARG A 165 -13.63 -13.74 1.12
C ARG A 165 -13.16 -13.44 -0.31
N SER A 166 -12.07 -12.70 -0.48
CA SER A 166 -11.47 -12.42 -1.79
C SER A 166 -11.03 -13.67 -2.55
N ARG A 167 -10.82 -14.81 -1.86
CA ARG A 167 -10.48 -16.10 -2.48
C ARG A 167 -11.54 -16.60 -3.46
N ARG A 168 -12.79 -16.12 -3.35
CA ARG A 168 -13.89 -16.42 -4.28
C ARG A 168 -13.72 -15.73 -5.63
N ILE A 169 -12.84 -14.73 -5.71
CA ILE A 169 -12.58 -13.98 -6.93
C ILE A 169 -11.38 -14.61 -7.64
N LYS A 170 -11.61 -15.09 -8.87
CA LYS A 170 -10.53 -15.61 -9.72
C LYS A 170 -9.77 -14.43 -10.33
N PRO A 171 -8.45 -14.32 -10.11
CA PRO A 171 -7.67 -13.24 -10.71
C PRO A 171 -7.53 -13.43 -12.22
N PHE A 172 -7.46 -12.35 -12.97
CA PHE A 172 -7.08 -12.36 -14.37
C PHE A 172 -5.60 -12.69 -14.54
N GLN A 173 -5.20 -13.17 -15.74
CA GLN A 173 -3.82 -13.54 -16.06
C GLN A 173 -2.98 -12.30 -16.43
N ASN A 174 -2.84 -11.41 -15.48
CA ASN A 174 -2.09 -10.16 -15.55
C ASN A 174 -1.67 -9.73 -14.11
N ASN A 175 -1.47 -8.43 -13.84
CA ASN A 175 -1.15 -7.93 -12.50
C ASN A 175 -2.11 -8.40 -11.40
N TRP A 176 -3.32 -8.83 -11.74
CA TRP A 176 -4.30 -9.34 -10.78
C TRP A 176 -3.83 -10.58 -10.01
N LEU A 177 -2.90 -11.35 -10.58
CA LEU A 177 -2.26 -12.44 -9.85
C LEU A 177 -1.49 -11.92 -8.62
N LEU A 178 -0.86 -10.74 -8.73
CA LEU A 178 -0.17 -10.12 -7.58
C LEU A 178 -1.13 -9.59 -6.52
N PHE A 179 -2.34 -9.17 -6.89
CA PHE A 179 -3.36 -8.83 -5.90
C PHE A 179 -3.75 -10.06 -5.06
N ALA A 180 -3.94 -11.21 -5.70
CA ALA A 180 -4.19 -12.45 -4.98
C ALA A 180 -2.98 -12.82 -4.09
N SER A 181 -1.76 -12.74 -4.62
CA SER A 181 -0.53 -13.02 -3.87
C SER A 181 -0.36 -12.08 -2.66
N MET A 182 -0.69 -10.80 -2.79
CA MET A 182 -0.59 -9.80 -1.71
C MET A 182 -1.53 -10.11 -0.55
N ILE A 183 -2.77 -10.50 -0.85
CA ILE A 183 -3.73 -10.90 0.19
C ILE A 183 -3.23 -12.15 0.92
N GLU A 184 -2.72 -13.13 0.18
CA GLU A 184 -2.19 -14.35 0.80
C GLU A 184 -0.92 -14.08 1.62
N ALA A 185 -0.06 -13.14 1.20
CA ALA A 185 1.09 -12.70 1.98
C ALA A 185 0.65 -12.04 3.31
N ALA A 186 -0.43 -11.26 3.29
CA ALA A 186 -0.98 -10.68 4.51
C ALA A 186 -1.61 -11.75 5.42
N LEU A 187 -2.36 -12.69 4.87
CA LEU A 187 -2.91 -13.81 5.64
C LEU A 187 -1.80 -14.64 6.26
N LEU A 188 -0.73 -14.95 5.51
CA LEU A 188 0.45 -15.65 6.02
C LEU A 188 1.09 -14.91 7.19
N GLU A 189 1.33 -13.60 7.05
CA GLU A 189 1.96 -12.80 8.12
C GLU A 189 1.10 -12.73 9.38
N PHE A 190 -0.22 -12.58 9.23
CA PHE A 190 -1.10 -12.32 10.36
C PHE A 190 -1.67 -13.57 11.02
N THR A 191 -1.70 -14.70 10.31
CA THR A 191 -2.29 -15.95 10.83
C THR A 191 -1.34 -17.15 10.82
N GLY A 192 -0.22 -17.05 10.12
CA GLY A 192 0.67 -18.19 9.85
C GLY A 192 0.17 -19.13 8.74
N GLU A 193 -0.97 -18.83 8.10
CA GLU A 193 -1.60 -19.68 7.08
C GLU A 193 -1.93 -18.89 5.82
N CYS A 194 -1.74 -19.52 4.65
CA CYS A 194 -2.12 -18.95 3.36
C CYS A 194 -2.52 -20.05 2.36
N ASP A 195 -3.15 -19.65 1.27
CA ASP A 195 -3.28 -20.47 0.07
C ASP A 195 -1.97 -20.33 -0.73
N MET A 196 -1.13 -21.38 -0.66
CA MET A 196 0.19 -21.40 -1.29
C MET A 196 0.12 -21.27 -2.81
N GLU A 197 -0.88 -21.85 -3.45
CA GLU A 197 -1.05 -21.76 -4.89
C GLU A 197 -1.34 -20.31 -5.29
N ARG A 198 -2.27 -19.64 -4.61
CA ARG A 198 -2.58 -18.23 -4.85
C ARG A 198 -1.41 -17.31 -4.56
N LEU A 199 -0.67 -17.57 -3.47
CA LEU A 199 0.51 -16.80 -3.11
C LEU A 199 1.58 -16.85 -4.20
N LEU A 200 1.92 -18.04 -4.69
CA LEU A 200 3.07 -18.26 -5.56
C LEU A 200 2.77 -18.09 -7.06
N THR A 201 1.53 -18.30 -7.49
CA THR A 201 1.17 -18.24 -8.93
C THR A 201 1.54 -16.90 -9.56
N GLY A 202 1.24 -15.79 -8.89
CA GLY A 202 1.60 -14.44 -9.37
C GLY A 202 3.11 -14.26 -9.44
N VAL A 203 3.81 -14.62 -8.38
CA VAL A 203 5.27 -14.48 -8.27
C VAL A 203 5.97 -15.24 -9.40
N TYR A 204 5.62 -16.50 -9.61
CA TYR A 204 6.23 -17.31 -10.68
C TYR A 204 5.84 -16.84 -12.09
N ALA A 205 4.62 -16.35 -12.28
CA ALA A 205 4.23 -15.77 -13.56
C ALA A 205 5.10 -14.57 -13.94
N PHE A 206 5.34 -13.66 -13.00
CA PHE A 206 6.19 -12.50 -13.23
C PHE A 206 7.66 -12.88 -13.38
N ARG A 207 8.20 -13.79 -12.57
CA ARG A 207 9.57 -14.25 -12.68
C ARG A 207 9.85 -14.98 -13.99
N ASP A 208 9.04 -16.00 -14.30
CA ASP A 208 9.40 -17.00 -15.30
C ASP A 208 8.85 -16.71 -16.69
N LYS A 209 7.74 -15.93 -16.77
CA LYS A 209 7.02 -15.74 -18.03
C LYS A 209 6.97 -14.30 -18.50
N TRP A 210 6.83 -13.35 -17.57
CA TRP A 210 6.51 -11.97 -17.90
C TRP A 210 7.66 -10.99 -17.67
N TYR A 211 8.78 -11.44 -17.16
CA TYR A 211 10.01 -10.65 -17.10
C TYR A 211 10.55 -10.41 -18.53
N LYS A 212 10.80 -9.14 -18.85
CA LYS A 212 11.23 -8.72 -20.20
C LYS A 212 12.69 -8.24 -20.24
N GLY A 213 13.40 -8.33 -19.13
CA GLY A 213 14.74 -7.78 -18.97
C GLY A 213 14.72 -6.35 -18.42
N ASP A 214 15.87 -5.87 -17.98
CA ASP A 214 16.09 -4.51 -17.48
C ASP A 214 15.04 -4.05 -16.46
N ALA A 215 14.80 -4.90 -15.48
CA ALA A 215 13.80 -4.73 -14.42
C ALA A 215 12.38 -4.37 -14.93
N THR A 216 12.01 -4.82 -16.12
CA THR A 216 10.73 -4.54 -16.75
C THR A 216 9.89 -5.80 -16.86
N TYR A 217 8.61 -5.70 -16.58
CA TYR A 217 7.64 -6.79 -16.66
C TYR A 217 6.53 -6.47 -17.65
N GLY A 218 6.01 -7.50 -18.33
CA GLY A 218 4.72 -7.43 -18.99
C GLY A 218 3.57 -7.43 -17.99
N ASP A 219 2.49 -6.72 -18.29
CA ASP A 219 1.23 -6.88 -17.56
C ASP A 219 0.45 -8.06 -18.17
N GLY A 220 0.89 -9.26 -17.81
CA GLY A 220 0.52 -10.51 -18.48
C GLY A 220 1.51 -10.91 -19.58
N PRO A 221 1.09 -11.75 -20.56
CA PRO A 221 1.99 -12.28 -21.59
C PRO A 221 2.61 -11.20 -22.48
N ASN A 222 1.86 -10.13 -22.73
CA ASN A 222 2.27 -9.05 -23.61
C ASN A 222 2.86 -7.87 -22.81
N TYR A 223 3.87 -7.23 -23.38
CA TYR A 223 4.43 -6.01 -22.82
C TYR A 223 3.57 -4.80 -23.24
N HIS A 224 3.29 -3.95 -22.26
CA HIS A 224 2.67 -2.64 -22.47
C HIS A 224 3.52 -1.59 -21.76
N ALA A 225 3.84 -0.50 -22.46
CA ALA A 225 4.53 0.65 -21.87
C ALA A 225 3.54 1.52 -21.10
N ASP A 226 3.22 1.11 -19.89
CA ASP A 226 2.28 1.81 -19.00
C ASP A 226 2.87 1.99 -17.59
N TYR A 227 2.09 2.58 -16.70
CA TYR A 227 2.53 2.86 -15.32
C TYR A 227 2.42 1.65 -14.37
N TYR A 228 1.87 0.50 -14.80
CA TYR A 228 1.67 -0.65 -13.91
C TYR A 228 2.97 -1.24 -13.37
N ASN A 229 4.07 -1.16 -14.11
CA ASN A 229 5.38 -1.58 -13.59
C ASN A 229 5.74 -0.86 -12.30
N SER A 230 5.64 0.48 -12.28
CA SER A 230 6.02 1.29 -11.11
C SER A 230 4.91 1.38 -10.06
N PHE A 231 3.64 1.32 -10.46
CA PHE A 231 2.50 1.56 -9.58
C PHE A 231 1.99 0.29 -8.87
N VAL A 232 2.03 -0.87 -9.53
CA VAL A 232 1.50 -2.14 -9.02
C VAL A 232 2.58 -3.21 -8.97
N ILE A 233 3.22 -3.53 -10.11
CA ILE A 233 4.01 -4.75 -10.26
C ILE A 233 5.21 -4.74 -9.31
N HIS A 234 6.09 -3.75 -9.42
CA HIS A 234 7.27 -3.66 -8.55
C HIS A 234 6.91 -3.54 -7.06
N PRO A 235 6.02 -2.62 -6.63
CA PRO A 235 5.69 -2.52 -5.22
C PRO A 235 5.12 -3.80 -4.63
N MET A 236 4.17 -4.43 -5.32
CA MET A 236 3.52 -5.63 -4.78
C MET A 236 4.43 -6.85 -4.85
N LEU A 237 5.15 -7.03 -5.96
CA LEU A 237 6.10 -8.14 -6.10
C LEU A 237 7.20 -8.07 -5.02
N THR A 238 7.73 -6.89 -4.76
CA THR A 238 8.75 -6.66 -3.71
C THR A 238 8.20 -7.03 -2.33
N ASP A 239 7.02 -6.53 -1.96
CA ASP A 239 6.43 -6.81 -0.67
C ASP A 239 6.06 -8.30 -0.53
N VAL A 240 5.49 -8.92 -1.55
CA VAL A 240 5.15 -10.35 -1.53
C VAL A 240 6.40 -11.21 -1.37
N ILE A 241 7.46 -10.95 -2.15
CA ILE A 241 8.73 -11.68 -2.05
C ILE A 241 9.35 -11.51 -0.65
N TYR A 242 9.29 -10.31 -0.08
CA TYR A 242 9.77 -10.06 1.28
C TYR A 242 9.09 -10.99 2.29
N TYR A 243 7.74 -11.11 2.26
CA TYR A 243 7.02 -11.96 3.21
C TYR A 243 7.22 -13.46 2.96
N ILE A 244 7.30 -13.88 1.70
CA ILE A 244 7.67 -15.26 1.36
C ILE A 244 9.06 -15.60 1.92
N SER A 245 10.04 -14.70 1.75
CA SER A 245 11.40 -14.87 2.29
C SER A 245 11.41 -14.89 3.81
N LYS A 246 10.71 -13.96 4.46
CA LYS A 246 10.57 -13.88 5.91
C LYS A 246 10.05 -15.20 6.53
N HIS A 247 9.07 -15.81 5.87
CA HIS A 247 8.48 -17.08 6.28
C HIS A 247 9.20 -18.33 5.72
N LYS A 248 10.29 -18.15 4.99
CA LYS A 248 11.10 -19.23 4.39
C LYS A 248 10.30 -20.16 3.49
N LEU A 249 9.37 -19.58 2.72
CA LEU A 249 8.51 -20.31 1.78
C LEU A 249 9.01 -20.16 0.34
N GLY A 250 9.04 -21.28 -0.39
CA GLY A 250 9.36 -21.29 -1.83
C GLY A 250 10.86 -21.06 -2.15
N ASP A 251 11.20 -21.29 -3.41
CA ASP A 251 12.54 -21.10 -3.98
C ASP A 251 12.69 -19.64 -4.47
N ILE A 252 13.02 -18.74 -3.53
CA ILE A 252 13.10 -17.30 -3.80
C ILE A 252 14.52 -16.87 -4.19
N GLU A 253 15.52 -17.71 -3.95
CA GLU A 253 16.92 -17.37 -4.23
C GLU A 253 17.16 -16.91 -5.67
N LYS A 254 16.28 -17.29 -6.60
CA LYS A 254 16.29 -16.87 -8.00
C LYS A 254 15.74 -15.46 -8.27
N PHE A 255 15.23 -14.76 -7.26
CA PHE A 255 14.76 -13.37 -7.39
C PHE A 255 15.78 -12.33 -6.97
N VAL A 256 16.88 -12.77 -6.37
CA VAL A 256 17.99 -11.87 -6.03
C VAL A 256 18.86 -11.72 -7.27
N PRO A 257 19.03 -10.49 -7.81
CA PRO A 257 19.91 -10.24 -8.95
C PRO A 257 21.36 -10.52 -8.62
#